data_8f05cfc8ba989dd8e75b65873af9d673
#
_entry.id   8f05cfc8ba989dd8e75b65873af9d673
#
_cell.length_a   1.000
_cell.length_b   1.000
_cell.length_c   1.000
_cell.angle_alpha   90.00
_cell.angle_beta   90.00
_cell.angle_gamma   90.00
#
_symmetry.space_group_name_H-M   'P 1'
#
loop_
_entity.id
_entity.type
_entity.pdbx_description
1 polymer ?
#
loop_
_entity_poly.entity_id
_entity_poly.type
_entity_poly.pdbx_seq_one_letter_code
_entity_poly.pdbx_strand_id
1 'polypeptide(L)'
;MDICLKKKKTSLYPPIIKANLVKPRFSLGNAKEKIFFKTISLNHGNTKSIIYIFEDTAYMSDCNDFSILKIQELKNLNYLIIDCLKLTQHPSHFNLEESLYVHQYLKPKKTILTNLHHDLDYDFLLNKLPNNIIPAYDGLTLNL
;
A
#
# COMPACT_ATOMS: atom_id res chain seq x y z
N MET A 1 14.42 0.31 -15.97
CA MET A 1 13.40 1.35 -15.71
C MET A 1 13.86 2.78 -16.06
N ASP A 2 14.85 2.94 -16.94
CA ASP A 2 15.45 4.25 -17.23
C ASP A 2 14.90 4.97 -18.47
N ILE A 3 13.98 4.35 -19.22
CA ILE A 3 13.55 4.88 -20.53
C ILE A 3 12.62 6.09 -20.40
N CYS A 4 11.79 6.13 -19.35
CA CYS A 4 10.82 7.21 -19.14
C CYS A 4 11.35 8.37 -18.30
N LEU A 5 12.42 8.16 -17.52
CA LEU A 5 12.89 9.12 -16.50
C LEU A 5 14.10 9.94 -16.95
N LYS A 6 14.87 9.46 -17.93
CA LYS A 6 16.07 10.17 -18.44
C LYS A 6 16.02 10.29 -19.95
N LYS A 7 16.30 11.49 -20.46
CA LYS A 7 16.49 11.70 -21.88
C LYS A 7 17.75 10.94 -22.33
N LYS A 8 17.61 9.93 -23.21
CA LYS A 8 18.77 9.34 -23.89
C LYS A 8 19.35 10.38 -24.85
N LYS A 9 20.68 10.45 -24.99
CA LYS A 9 21.37 11.39 -25.91
C LYS A 9 20.86 11.32 -27.37
N THR A 10 20.28 10.20 -27.75
CA THR A 10 19.74 9.93 -29.10
C THR A 10 18.21 10.06 -29.19
N SER A 11 17.51 10.43 -28.11
CA SER A 11 16.05 10.56 -28.13
C SER A 11 15.61 11.92 -28.63
N LEU A 12 14.76 11.95 -29.67
CA LEU A 12 14.10 13.14 -30.20
C LEU A 12 13.01 13.67 -29.26
N TYR A 13 12.54 12.85 -28.29
CA TYR A 13 11.44 13.19 -27.40
C TYR A 13 11.94 13.49 -25.98
N PRO A 14 11.34 14.47 -25.27
CA PRO A 14 11.63 14.71 -23.86
C PRO A 14 11.16 13.51 -22.99
N PRO A 15 11.68 13.36 -21.76
CA PRO A 15 11.15 12.38 -20.81
C PRO A 15 9.68 12.67 -20.55
N ILE A 16 8.84 11.63 -20.56
CA ILE A 16 7.38 11.73 -20.33
C ILE A 16 7.11 11.90 -18.83
N ILE A 17 7.98 11.36 -17.96
CA ILE A 17 7.79 11.35 -16.52
C ILE A 17 8.94 12.10 -15.85
N LYS A 18 8.59 12.99 -14.92
CA LYS A 18 9.54 13.64 -14.02
C LYS A 18 9.53 12.89 -12.68
N ALA A 19 10.67 12.29 -12.31
CA ALA A 19 10.83 11.67 -10.99
C ALA A 19 11.05 12.73 -9.91
N ASN A 20 10.37 12.54 -8.78
CA ASN A 20 10.61 13.31 -7.57
C ASN A 20 11.00 12.35 -6.45
N LEU A 21 11.97 12.73 -5.62
CA LEU A 21 12.32 11.96 -4.43
C LEU A 21 11.18 12.07 -3.41
N VAL A 22 10.76 10.92 -2.89
CA VAL A 22 9.77 10.86 -1.82
C VAL A 22 10.43 11.34 -0.53
N LYS A 23 9.85 12.36 0.10
CA LYS A 23 10.29 12.91 1.39
C LYS A 23 9.54 12.24 2.53
N PRO A 24 10.09 12.22 3.77
CA PRO A 24 9.39 11.68 4.94
C PRO A 24 8.04 12.34 5.21
N ARG A 25 7.88 13.60 4.79
CA ARG A 25 6.60 14.34 4.81
C ARG A 25 6.51 15.21 3.56
N PHE A 26 5.35 15.20 2.94
CA PHE A 26 5.04 16.07 1.78
C PHE A 26 3.53 16.29 1.69
N SER A 27 3.10 17.18 0.81
CA SER A 27 1.69 17.37 0.49
C SER A 27 1.47 17.36 -1.01
N LEU A 28 0.31 16.88 -1.42
CA LEU A 28 -0.19 16.95 -2.81
C LEU A 28 -1.50 17.74 -2.81
N GLY A 29 -1.79 18.36 -3.94
CA GLY A 29 -3.00 19.17 -4.14
C GLY A 29 -2.69 20.59 -4.58
N ASN A 30 -3.73 21.43 -4.57
CA ASN A 30 -3.67 22.82 -4.99
C ASN A 30 -3.71 23.78 -3.78
N ALA A 31 -3.90 25.08 -4.01
CA ALA A 31 -3.94 26.08 -2.93
C ALA A 31 -5.14 25.94 -1.99
N LYS A 32 -6.24 25.34 -2.45
CA LYS A 32 -7.50 25.19 -1.67
C LYS A 32 -7.60 23.85 -0.97
N GLU A 33 -7.07 22.80 -1.59
CA GLU A 33 -7.18 21.42 -1.10
C GLU A 33 -5.81 20.76 -1.14
N LYS A 34 -5.30 20.36 0.02
CA LYS A 34 -4.03 19.67 0.19
C LYS A 34 -4.20 18.44 1.06
N ILE A 35 -3.69 17.32 0.58
CA ILE A 35 -3.55 16.10 1.36
C ILE A 35 -2.10 16.04 1.85
N PHE A 36 -1.93 15.86 3.15
CA PHE A 36 -0.62 15.73 3.78
C PHE A 36 -0.26 14.27 3.95
N PHE A 37 0.93 13.91 3.50
CA PHE A 37 1.46 12.57 3.57
C PHE A 37 2.62 12.49 4.55
N LYS A 38 2.62 11.44 5.36
CA LYS A 38 3.78 10.92 6.06
C LYS A 38 4.21 9.63 5.40
N THR A 39 5.52 9.39 5.26
CA THR A 39 6.05 8.15 4.68
C THR A 39 6.97 7.44 5.66
N ILE A 40 6.92 6.11 5.62
CA ILE A 40 7.77 5.24 6.41
C ILE A 40 8.37 4.20 5.46
N SER A 41 9.70 4.04 5.50
CA SER A 41 10.39 3.03 4.70
C SER A 41 10.36 1.68 5.40
N LEU A 42 10.04 0.64 4.64
CA LEU A 42 9.99 -0.76 5.08
C LEU A 42 10.92 -1.65 4.28
N ASN A 43 11.16 -2.84 4.80
CA ASN A 43 11.81 -3.90 4.04
C ASN A 43 10.79 -4.59 3.12
N HIS A 44 11.24 -4.94 1.91
CA HIS A 44 10.52 -5.73 0.92
C HIS A 44 11.51 -6.71 0.28
N GLY A 45 11.70 -7.85 0.89
CA GLY A 45 12.79 -8.75 0.53
C GLY A 45 14.15 -8.02 0.60
N ASN A 46 14.88 -8.00 -0.51
CA ASN A 46 16.19 -7.34 -0.63
C ASN A 46 16.10 -5.85 -1.01
N THR A 47 14.90 -5.29 -1.06
CA THR A 47 14.66 -3.89 -1.44
C THR A 47 13.90 -3.13 -0.35
N LYS A 48 13.54 -1.89 -0.63
CA LYS A 48 12.71 -1.06 0.25
C LYS A 48 11.40 -0.73 -0.44
N SER A 49 10.31 -0.73 0.34
CA SER A 49 9.02 -0.14 -0.01
C SER A 49 8.70 1.03 0.91
N ILE A 50 7.59 1.70 0.63
CA ILE A 50 7.17 2.90 1.38
C ILE A 50 5.72 2.75 1.79
N ILE A 51 5.43 2.92 3.07
CA ILE A 51 4.08 3.18 3.56
C ILE A 51 3.78 4.66 3.34
N TYR A 52 2.58 4.94 2.83
CA TYR A 52 2.01 6.28 2.79
C TYR A 52 0.89 6.38 3.83
N ILE A 53 1.02 7.33 4.76
CA ILE A 53 0.00 7.65 5.75
C ILE A 53 -0.55 9.03 5.44
N PHE A 54 -1.87 9.13 5.28
CA PHE A 54 -2.58 10.37 4.98
C PHE A 54 -3.99 10.30 5.58
N GLU A 55 -4.44 11.39 6.16
CA GLU A 55 -5.63 11.40 6.99
C GLU A 55 -5.58 10.22 7.99
N ASP A 56 -6.67 9.49 8.17
CA ASP A 56 -6.73 8.27 8.99
C ASP A 56 -6.54 6.99 8.14
N THR A 57 -5.72 7.05 7.11
CA THR A 57 -5.49 5.95 6.16
C THR A 57 -4.01 5.63 6.04
N ALA A 58 -3.68 4.35 5.98
CA ALA A 58 -2.36 3.87 5.56
C ALA A 58 -2.46 3.01 4.32
N TYR A 59 -1.58 3.28 3.34
CA TYR A 59 -1.37 2.45 2.16
C TYR A 59 0.01 1.79 2.26
N MET A 60 0.02 0.46 2.29
CA MET A 60 1.21 -0.37 2.41
C MET A 60 1.12 -1.58 1.48
N SER A 61 1.45 -1.38 0.22
CA SER A 61 1.69 -2.44 -0.75
C SER A 61 3.15 -2.87 -0.72
N ASP A 62 3.44 -4.04 -1.27
CA ASP A 62 4.80 -4.59 -1.37
C ASP A 62 5.51 -4.65 0.00
N CYS A 63 4.93 -5.39 0.93
CA CYS A 63 5.37 -5.44 2.31
C CYS A 63 5.23 -6.84 2.91
N ASN A 64 6.22 -7.26 3.71
CA ASN A 64 6.14 -8.41 4.60
C ASN A 64 6.90 -8.18 5.92
N ASP A 65 7.04 -6.90 6.32
CA ASP A 65 7.83 -6.49 7.47
C ASP A 65 6.94 -6.28 8.70
N PHE A 66 6.95 -7.22 9.64
CA PHE A 66 6.20 -7.13 10.89
C PHE A 66 6.67 -6.02 11.86
N SER A 67 7.76 -5.30 11.55
CA SER A 67 8.14 -4.11 12.33
C SER A 67 7.06 -3.03 12.32
N ILE A 68 6.15 -3.05 11.32
CA ILE A 68 4.95 -2.19 11.26
C ILE A 68 4.09 -2.26 12.51
N LEU A 69 4.04 -3.40 13.19
CA LEU A 69 3.24 -3.57 14.41
C LEU A 69 3.67 -2.65 15.56
N LYS A 70 4.92 -2.16 15.54
CA LYS A 70 5.48 -1.23 16.52
C LYS A 70 5.19 0.24 16.22
N ILE A 71 4.65 0.55 15.03
CA ILE A 71 4.40 1.91 14.57
C ILE A 71 3.05 2.38 15.11
N GLN A 72 3.06 3.32 16.03
CA GLN A 72 1.85 3.79 16.70
C GLN A 72 0.85 4.47 15.75
N GLU A 73 1.36 5.17 14.74
CA GLU A 73 0.55 5.87 13.74
C GLU A 73 -0.25 4.93 12.82
N LEU A 74 0.05 3.64 12.82
CA LEU A 74 -0.71 2.63 12.08
C LEU A 74 -1.86 2.01 12.88
N LYS A 75 -2.02 2.37 14.16
CA LYS A 75 -3.07 1.83 15.02
C LYS A 75 -4.35 2.64 14.90
N ASN A 76 -5.49 1.92 14.95
CA ASN A 76 -6.85 2.48 15.00
C ASN A 76 -7.18 3.43 13.82
N LEU A 77 -6.56 3.23 12.68
CA LEU A 77 -6.88 3.96 11.45
C LEU A 77 -8.31 3.68 10.97
N ASN A 78 -8.87 4.58 10.18
CA ASN A 78 -10.13 4.31 9.47
C ASN A 78 -9.91 3.24 8.41
N TYR A 79 -8.84 3.38 7.61
CA TYR A 79 -8.52 2.44 6.53
C TYR A 79 -7.07 1.96 6.60
N LEU A 80 -6.89 0.67 6.44
CA LEU A 80 -5.61 0.03 6.20
C LEU A 80 -5.66 -0.66 4.84
N ILE A 81 -4.93 -0.17 3.86
CA ILE A 81 -4.75 -0.82 2.56
C ILE A 81 -3.43 -1.58 2.62
N ILE A 82 -3.51 -2.91 2.60
CA ILE A 82 -2.36 -3.78 2.89
C ILE A 82 -2.14 -4.82 1.81
N ASP A 83 -0.88 -5.15 1.61
CA ASP A 83 -0.42 -6.25 0.76
C ASP A 83 -1.04 -7.59 1.20
N CYS A 84 -1.52 -8.37 0.23
CA CYS A 84 -2.03 -9.72 0.44
C CYS A 84 -1.87 -10.53 -0.84
N LEU A 85 -0.67 -11.06 -1.07
CA LEU A 85 -0.35 -11.61 -2.38
C LEU A 85 -1.08 -12.94 -2.66
N LYS A 86 -1.03 -13.90 -1.73
CA LYS A 86 -1.55 -15.27 -1.94
C LYS A 86 -1.84 -16.00 -0.62
N LEU A 87 -2.29 -17.25 -0.69
CA LEU A 87 -2.55 -18.08 0.49
C LEU A 87 -1.27 -18.57 1.17
N THR A 88 -0.24 -18.91 0.39
CA THR A 88 1.02 -19.45 0.89
C THR A 88 2.03 -18.34 1.17
N GLN A 89 3.02 -18.60 2.03
CA GLN A 89 4.08 -17.65 2.33
C GLN A 89 4.86 -17.20 1.10
N HIS A 90 5.32 -15.95 1.14
CA HIS A 90 6.14 -15.34 0.10
C HIS A 90 7.31 -14.56 0.72
N PRO A 91 8.51 -14.57 0.10
CA PRO A 91 9.71 -13.96 0.71
C PRO A 91 9.68 -12.44 0.84
N SER A 92 8.76 -11.75 0.15
CA SER A 92 8.68 -10.28 0.13
C SER A 92 7.29 -9.70 0.31
N HIS A 93 6.23 -10.51 0.28
CA HIS A 93 4.85 -10.07 0.42
C HIS A 93 4.16 -10.78 1.56
N PHE A 94 3.22 -10.11 2.21
CA PHE A 94 2.30 -10.77 3.13
C PHE A 94 1.39 -11.77 2.38
N ASN A 95 1.13 -12.90 3.00
CA ASN A 95 0.06 -13.80 2.62
C ASN A 95 -1.25 -13.41 3.32
N LEU A 96 -2.33 -14.13 3.06
CA LEU A 96 -3.64 -13.83 3.66
C LEU A 96 -3.61 -13.90 5.19
N GLU A 97 -3.04 -14.96 5.77
CA GLU A 97 -2.97 -15.15 7.23
C GLU A 97 -2.19 -14.02 7.91
N GLU A 98 -1.05 -13.64 7.35
CA GLU A 98 -0.19 -12.56 7.84
C GLU A 98 -0.89 -11.21 7.76
N SER A 99 -1.63 -10.93 6.68
CA SER A 99 -2.41 -9.70 6.52
C SER A 99 -3.57 -9.62 7.52
N LEU A 100 -4.24 -10.75 7.80
CA LEU A 100 -5.27 -10.85 8.83
C LEU A 100 -4.69 -10.65 10.23
N TYR A 101 -3.51 -11.19 10.50
CA TYR A 101 -2.80 -10.98 11.77
C TYR A 101 -2.48 -9.49 11.98
N VAL A 102 -1.97 -8.80 10.94
CA VAL A 102 -1.72 -7.36 10.99
C VAL A 102 -3.00 -6.58 11.26
N HIS A 103 -4.11 -6.92 10.60
CA HIS A 103 -5.42 -6.32 10.87
C HIS A 103 -5.82 -6.46 12.34
N GLN A 104 -5.73 -7.66 12.89
CA GLN A 104 -6.09 -7.91 14.29
C GLN A 104 -5.24 -7.11 15.28
N TYR A 105 -3.98 -6.90 14.98
CA TYR A 105 -3.04 -6.18 15.84
C TYR A 105 -3.21 -4.66 15.76
N LEU A 106 -3.29 -4.11 14.54
CA LEU A 106 -3.39 -2.66 14.30
C LEU A 106 -4.81 -2.11 14.52
N LYS A 107 -5.84 -2.96 14.41
CA LYS A 107 -7.26 -2.65 14.66
C LYS A 107 -7.80 -1.46 13.85
N PRO A 108 -7.59 -1.42 12.53
CA PRO A 108 -8.24 -0.42 11.70
C PRO A 108 -9.75 -0.66 11.67
N LYS A 109 -10.55 0.37 11.37
CA LYS A 109 -12.00 0.19 11.19
C LYS A 109 -12.30 -0.69 9.97
N LYS A 110 -11.54 -0.52 8.88
CA LYS A 110 -11.65 -1.34 7.69
C LYS A 110 -10.27 -1.63 7.09
N THR A 111 -10.07 -2.87 6.64
CA THR A 111 -8.88 -3.28 5.89
C THR A 111 -9.25 -3.60 4.45
N ILE A 112 -8.44 -3.13 3.51
CA ILE A 112 -8.52 -3.44 2.10
C ILE A 112 -7.29 -4.27 1.73
N LEU A 113 -7.52 -5.50 1.29
CA LEU A 113 -6.48 -6.40 0.82
C LEU A 113 -6.16 -6.05 -0.63
N THR A 114 -4.92 -5.72 -0.93
CA THR A 114 -4.47 -5.35 -2.29
C THR A 114 -3.35 -6.27 -2.77
N ASN A 115 -2.95 -6.12 -4.03
CA ASN A 115 -1.91 -6.93 -4.66
C ASN A 115 -2.26 -8.43 -4.77
N LEU A 116 -3.55 -8.71 -4.94
CA LEU A 116 -4.09 -10.07 -4.95
C LEU A 116 -3.62 -10.84 -6.18
N HIS A 117 -3.01 -12.00 -5.96
CA HIS A 117 -2.67 -12.94 -7.01
C HIS A 117 -3.91 -13.72 -7.47
N HIS A 118 -3.88 -14.28 -8.67
CA HIS A 118 -5.01 -15.04 -9.23
C HIS A 118 -5.45 -16.25 -8.38
N ASP A 119 -4.61 -16.75 -7.47
CA ASP A 119 -4.95 -17.81 -6.52
C ASP A 119 -5.94 -17.36 -5.43
N LEU A 120 -6.09 -16.04 -5.25
CA LEU A 120 -7.02 -15.44 -4.30
C LEU A 120 -8.28 -15.01 -5.04
N ASP A 121 -9.21 -15.96 -5.22
CA ASP A 121 -10.51 -15.69 -5.82
C ASP A 121 -11.29 -14.66 -5.00
N TYR A 122 -11.85 -13.65 -5.69
CA TYR A 122 -12.53 -12.52 -5.07
C TYR A 122 -13.77 -12.94 -4.28
N ASP A 123 -14.61 -13.78 -4.88
CA ASP A 123 -15.88 -14.23 -4.25
C ASP A 123 -15.58 -15.18 -3.07
N PHE A 124 -14.55 -16.01 -3.20
CA PHE A 124 -14.06 -16.81 -2.09
C PHE A 124 -13.65 -15.92 -0.90
N LEU A 125 -12.89 -14.88 -1.13
CA LEU A 125 -12.48 -13.96 -0.08
C LEU A 125 -13.66 -13.23 0.55
N LEU A 126 -14.61 -12.71 -0.23
CA LEU A 126 -15.81 -12.05 0.29
C LEU A 126 -16.63 -12.94 1.22
N ASN A 127 -16.70 -14.24 0.92
CA ASN A 127 -17.46 -15.20 1.72
C ASN A 127 -16.72 -15.67 2.99
N LYS A 128 -15.41 -15.50 3.06
CA LYS A 128 -14.56 -15.99 4.16
C LYS A 128 -14.11 -14.90 5.11
N LEU A 129 -14.01 -13.66 4.64
CA LEU A 129 -13.47 -12.55 5.42
C LEU A 129 -14.55 -11.92 6.32
N PRO A 130 -14.15 -11.38 7.49
CA PRO A 130 -15.04 -10.52 8.27
C PRO A 130 -15.49 -9.29 7.48
N ASN A 131 -16.67 -8.74 7.79
CA ASN A 131 -17.27 -7.61 7.07
C ASN A 131 -16.41 -6.33 7.00
N ASN A 132 -15.43 -6.21 7.88
CA ASN A 132 -14.50 -5.08 7.93
C ASN A 132 -13.18 -5.35 7.19
N ILE A 133 -13.07 -6.47 6.49
CA ILE A 133 -11.93 -6.78 5.62
C ILE A 133 -12.49 -7.11 4.23
N ILE A 134 -12.06 -6.37 3.21
CA ILE A 134 -12.52 -6.57 1.84
C ILE A 134 -11.35 -6.73 0.88
N PRO A 135 -11.44 -7.61 -0.12
CA PRO A 135 -10.50 -7.62 -1.22
C PRO A 135 -10.70 -6.38 -2.10
N ALA A 136 -9.61 -5.79 -2.57
CA ALA A 136 -9.67 -4.68 -3.51
C ALA A 136 -10.15 -5.15 -4.90
N TYR A 137 -10.80 -4.24 -5.62
CA TYR A 137 -11.18 -4.43 -7.03
C TYR A 137 -11.04 -3.11 -7.79
N ASP A 138 -10.93 -3.19 -9.10
CA ASP A 138 -10.78 -2.01 -9.96
C ASP A 138 -12.03 -1.14 -9.88
N GLY A 139 -11.84 0.11 -9.51
CA GLY A 139 -12.93 1.07 -9.29
C GLY A 139 -13.44 1.17 -7.85
N LEU A 140 -12.84 0.43 -6.89
CA LEU A 140 -13.16 0.60 -5.47
C LEU A 140 -12.90 2.04 -5.02
N THR A 141 -13.91 2.67 -4.43
CA THR A 141 -13.81 4.03 -3.89
C THR A 141 -13.96 4.02 -2.37
N LEU A 142 -13.10 4.77 -1.69
CA LEU A 142 -13.15 4.97 -0.23
C LEU A 142 -13.44 6.44 0.05
N ASN A 143 -14.34 6.70 1.01
CA ASN A 143 -14.58 8.05 1.53
C ASN A 143 -13.67 8.27 2.74
N LEU A 144 -12.75 9.22 2.62
CA LEU A 144 -11.79 9.58 3.66
C LEU A 144 -12.35 10.66 4.59
#